data_a1acffc7fc787bcdf4c3b4981dac68b0
#
_entry.id   a1acffc7fc787bcdf4c3b4981dac68b0
#
_cell.length_a   1.000
_cell.length_b   1.000
_cell.length_c   1.000
_cell.angle_alpha   90.00
_cell.angle_beta   90.00
_cell.angle_gamma   90.00
#
_symmetry.space_group_name_H-M   'P 1'
#
loop_
_entity.id
_entity.type
_entity.pdbx_description
1 polymer ?
#
loop_
_entity_poly.entity_id
_entity_poly.type
_entity_poly.pdbx_seq_one_letter_code
_entity_poly.pdbx_strand_id
1 'polypeptide(L)'
;MIYVDNGATTFPKPKTVTDKIMECSLGYAGNPGRSGHKLAMKMDSEIYEAREKICKLINGTEPLNVIFTFNGTDSLNLAIKGVLKKGDHVITTSMEHNSVLRPLNQMKKDGIIDLSIVYADKQGYVNPQKVCEAV
;
A
#
# COMPACT_ATOMS: atom_id res chain seq x y z
N MET A 1 -16.79 1.63 -24.64
CA MET A 1 -16.42 2.55 -23.54
C MET A 1 -14.91 2.47 -23.36
N ILE A 2 -14.22 3.60 -23.28
CA ILE A 2 -12.79 3.63 -22.93
C ILE A 2 -12.71 3.98 -21.43
N TYR A 3 -12.12 3.09 -20.64
CA TYR A 3 -11.94 3.30 -19.20
C TYR A 3 -10.46 3.62 -18.91
N VAL A 4 -10.21 4.80 -18.36
CA VAL A 4 -8.85 5.35 -18.14
C VAL A 4 -8.51 5.55 -16.66
N ASP A 5 -9.32 5.04 -15.74
CA ASP A 5 -9.16 5.21 -14.30
C ASP A 5 -8.74 3.91 -13.58
N ASN A 6 -7.94 3.07 -14.27
CA ASN A 6 -7.44 1.82 -13.70
C ASN A 6 -6.54 2.02 -12.47
N GLY A 7 -5.95 3.21 -12.32
CA GLY A 7 -5.15 3.55 -11.14
C GLY A 7 -5.98 3.61 -9.85
N ALA A 8 -7.25 4.00 -9.94
CA ALA A 8 -8.17 3.99 -8.80
C ALA A 8 -8.74 2.58 -8.55
N THR A 9 -9.21 1.91 -9.61
CA THR A 9 -9.66 0.52 -9.56
C THR A 9 -9.67 -0.09 -10.96
N THR A 10 -9.32 -1.36 -11.06
CA THR A 10 -9.32 -2.08 -12.34
C THR A 10 -10.73 -2.40 -12.81
N PHE A 11 -11.09 -1.94 -14.03
CA PHE A 11 -12.36 -2.28 -14.69
C PHE A 11 -12.15 -2.51 -16.20
N PRO A 12 -12.73 -3.58 -16.79
CA PRO A 12 -13.33 -4.73 -16.09
C PRO A 12 -12.28 -5.52 -15.27
N LYS A 13 -12.72 -6.15 -14.20
CA LYS A 13 -11.82 -7.04 -13.46
C LYS A 13 -11.47 -8.27 -14.30
N PRO A 14 -10.21 -8.74 -14.28
CA PRO A 14 -9.83 -9.99 -14.93
C PRO A 14 -10.70 -11.15 -14.46
N LYS A 15 -11.09 -12.03 -15.40
CA LYS A 15 -11.94 -13.18 -15.08
C LYS A 15 -11.37 -14.05 -13.96
N THR A 16 -10.06 -14.26 -13.95
CA THR A 16 -9.35 -15.01 -12.90
C THR A 16 -9.57 -14.44 -11.50
N VAL A 17 -9.68 -13.11 -11.36
CA VAL A 17 -9.97 -12.45 -10.08
C VAL A 17 -11.40 -12.70 -9.65
N THR A 18 -12.36 -12.53 -10.55
CA THR A 18 -13.78 -12.76 -10.23
C THR A 18 -14.06 -14.24 -9.93
N ASP A 19 -13.47 -15.16 -10.68
CA ASP A 19 -13.58 -16.60 -10.44
C ASP A 19 -13.03 -16.96 -9.05
N LYS A 20 -11.87 -16.42 -8.67
CA LYS A 20 -11.28 -16.68 -7.34
C LYS A 20 -12.12 -16.11 -6.20
N ILE A 21 -12.71 -14.94 -6.37
CA ILE A 21 -13.65 -14.35 -5.39
C ILE A 21 -14.86 -15.28 -5.20
N MET A 22 -15.43 -15.76 -6.28
CA MET A 22 -16.59 -16.68 -6.22
C MET A 22 -16.21 -18.02 -5.59
N GLU A 23 -15.09 -18.61 -6.00
CA GLU A 23 -14.56 -19.84 -5.42
C GLU A 23 -14.40 -19.72 -3.89
N CYS A 24 -13.74 -18.67 -3.41
CA CYS A 24 -13.55 -18.43 -2.00
C CYS A 24 -14.88 -18.24 -1.27
N SER A 25 -15.75 -17.38 -1.81
CA SER A 25 -17.00 -17.00 -1.15
C SER A 25 -17.98 -18.14 -1.00
N LEU A 26 -18.06 -19.03 -1.99
CA LEU A 26 -18.98 -20.15 -2.00
C LEU A 26 -18.37 -21.44 -1.42
N GLY A 27 -17.06 -21.60 -1.49
CA GLY A 27 -16.39 -22.86 -1.15
C GLY A 27 -15.79 -22.93 0.25
N TYR A 28 -15.10 -21.88 0.70
CA TYR A 28 -14.28 -21.96 1.91
C TYR A 28 -14.02 -20.63 2.62
N ALA A 29 -14.92 -19.66 2.56
CA ALA A 29 -14.78 -18.37 3.26
C ALA A 29 -14.83 -18.51 4.79
N GLY A 30 -13.93 -19.31 5.36
CA GLY A 30 -13.74 -19.43 6.81
C GLY A 30 -12.92 -18.25 7.36
N ASN A 31 -13.06 -17.99 8.68
CA ASN A 31 -12.26 -16.95 9.34
C ASN A 31 -10.81 -17.45 9.54
N PRO A 32 -9.81 -16.86 8.87
CA PRO A 32 -8.43 -17.29 9.00
C PRO A 32 -7.86 -16.96 10.39
N GLY A 33 -6.87 -17.71 10.84
CA GLY A 33 -6.03 -17.40 12.01
C GLY A 33 -6.65 -17.63 13.38
N ARG A 34 -7.92 -18.06 13.48
CA ARG A 34 -8.59 -18.25 14.78
C ARG A 34 -9.15 -19.63 15.05
N SER A 35 -9.19 -20.51 14.07
CA SER A 35 -9.83 -21.82 14.18
C SER A 35 -9.01 -22.88 13.48
N GLY A 36 -8.95 -24.08 14.07
CA GLY A 36 -8.30 -25.26 13.49
C GLY A 36 -9.19 -26.08 12.53
N HIS A 37 -10.38 -25.59 12.15
CA HIS A 37 -11.23 -26.32 11.24
C HIS A 37 -10.80 -26.12 9.77
N LYS A 38 -11.16 -27.10 8.92
CA LYS A 38 -10.70 -27.18 7.52
C LYS A 38 -10.89 -25.92 6.69
N LEU A 39 -12.00 -25.18 6.86
CA LEU A 39 -12.26 -23.97 6.09
C LEU A 39 -11.34 -22.82 6.50
N ALA A 40 -11.08 -22.66 7.81
CA ALA A 40 -10.13 -21.65 8.30
C ALA A 40 -8.71 -21.95 7.83
N MET A 41 -8.27 -23.20 7.93
CA MET A 41 -6.94 -23.63 7.45
C MET A 41 -6.78 -23.43 5.94
N LYS A 42 -7.83 -23.71 5.15
CA LYS A 42 -7.81 -23.47 3.70
C LYS A 42 -7.67 -21.98 3.40
N MET A 43 -8.39 -21.11 4.09
CA MET A 43 -8.30 -19.67 3.91
C MET A 43 -6.92 -19.13 4.33
N ASP A 44 -6.35 -19.61 5.43
CA ASP A 44 -4.98 -19.29 5.86
C ASP A 44 -3.95 -19.63 4.77
N SER A 45 -4.06 -20.81 4.16
CA SER A 45 -3.19 -21.23 3.07
C SER A 45 -3.28 -20.30 1.87
N GLU A 46 -4.49 -19.89 1.46
CA GLU A 46 -4.71 -18.97 0.34
C GLU A 46 -4.09 -17.58 0.61
N ILE A 47 -4.24 -17.08 1.83
CA ILE A 47 -3.64 -15.81 2.24
C ILE A 47 -2.11 -15.91 2.25
N TYR A 48 -1.56 -17.01 2.75
CA TYR A 48 -0.12 -17.22 2.77
C TYR A 48 0.46 -17.31 1.36
N GLU A 49 -0.18 -18.07 0.44
CA GLU A 49 0.21 -18.10 -0.97
C GLU A 49 0.18 -16.71 -1.64
N ALA A 50 -0.81 -15.89 -1.30
CA ALA A 50 -0.88 -14.52 -1.80
C ALA A 50 0.32 -13.69 -1.30
N ARG A 51 0.70 -13.84 -0.02
CA ARG A 51 1.90 -13.20 0.55
C ARG A 51 3.18 -13.64 -0.16
N GLU A 52 3.33 -14.94 -0.42
CA GLU A 52 4.48 -15.48 -1.15
C GLU A 52 4.60 -14.88 -2.56
N LYS A 53 3.48 -14.81 -3.29
CA LYS A 53 3.44 -14.25 -4.65
C LYS A 53 3.83 -12.77 -4.66
N ILE A 54 3.31 -11.97 -3.72
CA ILE A 54 3.66 -10.55 -3.59
C ILE A 54 5.11 -10.40 -3.16
N CYS A 55 5.56 -11.17 -2.17
CA CYS A 55 6.95 -11.17 -1.70
C CYS A 55 7.93 -11.42 -2.86
N LYS A 56 7.66 -12.44 -3.69
CA LYS A 56 8.46 -12.71 -4.91
C LYS A 56 8.43 -11.56 -5.92
N LEU A 57 7.25 -10.95 -6.13
CA LEU A 57 7.10 -9.84 -7.07
C LEU A 57 7.97 -8.63 -6.71
N ILE A 58 8.17 -8.36 -5.42
CA ILE A 58 8.99 -7.25 -4.92
C ILE A 58 10.42 -7.67 -4.53
N ASN A 59 10.86 -8.88 -4.90
CA ASN A 59 12.14 -9.47 -4.50
C ASN A 59 12.36 -9.52 -2.99
N GLY A 60 11.30 -9.67 -2.21
CA GLY A 60 11.35 -9.87 -0.78
C GLY A 60 11.77 -11.29 -0.42
N THR A 61 12.25 -11.47 0.81
CA THR A 61 12.76 -12.77 1.31
C THR A 61 11.81 -13.45 2.29
N GLU A 62 10.91 -12.69 2.92
CA GLU A 62 10.04 -13.20 3.99
C GLU A 62 8.57 -12.84 3.72
N PRO A 63 7.72 -13.84 3.35
CA PRO A 63 6.31 -13.60 3.07
C PRO A 63 5.51 -12.99 4.22
N LEU A 64 5.91 -13.24 5.48
CA LEU A 64 5.23 -12.69 6.65
C LEU A 64 5.44 -11.17 6.80
N ASN A 65 6.42 -10.59 6.10
CA ASN A 65 6.59 -9.14 6.03
C ASN A 65 5.59 -8.46 5.07
N VAL A 66 4.86 -9.24 4.28
CA VAL A 66 3.76 -8.72 3.45
C VAL A 66 2.50 -8.59 4.30
N ILE A 67 2.09 -7.38 4.61
CA ILE A 67 0.93 -7.09 5.46
C ILE A 67 -0.21 -6.58 4.59
N PHE A 68 -1.36 -7.24 4.65
CA PHE A 68 -2.58 -6.77 4.02
C PHE A 68 -3.29 -5.76 4.92
N THR A 69 -3.67 -4.64 4.35
CA THR A 69 -4.43 -3.58 5.02
C THR A 69 -5.77 -3.37 4.31
N PHE A 70 -6.61 -2.50 4.85
CA PHE A 70 -7.94 -2.28 4.32
C PHE A 70 -7.93 -1.59 2.95
N ASN A 71 -6.96 -0.70 2.72
CA ASN A 71 -6.76 0.02 1.44
C ASN A 71 -5.37 0.69 1.42
N GLY A 72 -5.03 1.32 0.27
CA GLY A 72 -3.75 2.02 0.11
C GLY A 72 -3.54 3.18 1.09
N THR A 73 -4.60 3.88 1.48
CA THR A 73 -4.51 4.96 2.49
C THR A 73 -4.10 4.40 3.85
N ASP A 74 -4.67 3.27 4.24
CA ASP A 74 -4.34 2.58 5.48
C ASP A 74 -2.88 2.10 5.48
N SER A 75 -2.46 1.45 4.38
CA SER A 75 -1.07 1.01 4.20
C SER A 75 -0.07 2.16 4.32
N LEU A 76 -0.32 3.26 3.62
CA LEU A 76 0.56 4.44 3.65
C LEU A 76 0.62 5.09 5.02
N ASN A 77 -0.51 5.23 5.71
CA ASN A 77 -0.53 5.76 7.07
C ASN A 77 0.19 4.84 8.07
N LEU A 78 0.00 3.52 7.93
CA LEU A 78 0.70 2.54 8.77
C LEU A 78 2.23 2.64 8.57
N ALA A 79 2.68 2.69 7.31
CA ALA A 79 4.10 2.80 6.98
C ALA A 79 4.69 4.14 7.48
N ILE A 80 4.08 5.26 7.12
CA ILE A 80 4.56 6.61 7.47
C ILE A 80 4.65 6.77 8.99
N LYS A 81 3.57 6.47 9.71
CA LYS A 81 3.52 6.65 11.17
C LYS A 81 4.32 5.59 11.94
N GLY A 82 4.52 4.41 11.35
CA GLY A 82 5.28 3.32 11.97
C GLY A 82 6.79 3.47 11.83
N VAL A 83 7.27 4.12 10.77
CA VAL A 83 8.70 4.27 10.48
C VAL A 83 9.26 5.57 11.05
N LEU A 84 8.53 6.69 10.89
CA LEU A 84 9.02 8.02 11.24
C LEU A 84 9.05 8.26 12.74
N LYS A 85 10.12 8.90 13.19
CA LYS A 85 10.38 9.24 14.59
C LYS A 85 10.58 10.75 14.75
N LYS A 86 10.56 11.21 16.00
CA LYS A 86 10.83 12.61 16.32
C LYS A 86 12.24 13.00 15.88
N GLY A 87 12.32 14.08 15.11
CA GLY A 87 13.56 14.62 14.56
C GLY A 87 13.94 14.10 13.18
N ASP A 88 13.14 13.20 12.60
CA ASP A 88 13.39 12.75 11.23
C ASP A 88 13.09 13.88 10.23
N HIS A 89 13.88 13.93 9.16
CA HIS A 89 13.61 14.77 8.00
C HIS A 89 13.01 13.92 6.88
N VAL A 90 11.88 14.36 6.34
CA VAL A 90 11.17 13.68 5.26
C VAL A 90 11.13 14.54 4.02
N ILE A 91 11.48 13.94 2.89
CA ILE A 91 11.37 14.59 1.58
C ILE A 91 10.21 13.93 0.82
N THR A 92 9.33 14.74 0.29
CA THR A 92 8.20 14.28 -0.53
C THR A 92 8.02 15.20 -1.74
N THR A 93 7.10 14.88 -2.63
CA THR A 93 6.80 15.70 -3.81
C THR A 93 5.44 16.37 -3.71
N SER A 94 5.23 17.42 -4.52
CA SER A 94 3.93 18.07 -4.64
C SER A 94 2.91 17.23 -5.43
N MET A 95 3.34 16.10 -6.01
CA MET A 95 2.50 15.21 -6.83
C MET A 95 1.90 14.06 -6.02
N GLU A 96 2.17 14.02 -4.72
CA GLU A 96 1.69 12.95 -3.86
C GLU A 96 0.17 12.98 -3.61
N HIS A 97 -0.37 11.80 -3.39
CA HIS A 97 -1.76 11.67 -2.97
C HIS A 97 -1.97 12.17 -1.53
N ASN A 98 -3.19 12.58 -1.21
CA ASN A 98 -3.55 13.05 0.14
C ASN A 98 -3.26 12.03 1.27
N SER A 99 -3.24 10.74 0.97
CA SER A 99 -2.87 9.69 1.94
C SER A 99 -1.41 9.75 2.38
N VAL A 100 -0.55 10.44 1.63
CA VAL A 100 0.84 10.75 1.98
C VAL A 100 0.95 12.14 2.60
N LEU A 101 0.42 13.16 1.90
CA LEU A 101 0.61 14.55 2.34
C LEU A 101 -0.09 14.88 3.66
N ARG A 102 -1.28 14.35 3.91
CA ARG A 102 -2.04 14.65 5.15
C ARG A 102 -1.31 14.17 6.40
N PRO A 103 -0.89 12.89 6.53
CA PRO A 103 -0.15 12.45 7.70
C PRO A 103 1.19 13.18 7.85
N LEU A 104 1.95 13.42 6.77
CA LEU A 104 3.22 14.15 6.85
C LEU A 104 3.03 15.60 7.32
N ASN A 105 2.06 16.32 6.77
CA ASN A 105 1.76 17.68 7.21
C ASN A 105 1.30 17.74 8.68
N GLN A 106 0.53 16.74 9.14
CA GLN A 106 0.14 16.66 10.54
C GLN A 106 1.36 16.43 11.43
N MET A 107 2.23 15.46 11.10
CA MET A 107 3.44 15.18 11.87
C MET A 107 4.40 16.38 11.92
N LYS A 108 4.53 17.15 10.81
CA LYS A 108 5.26 18.41 10.78
C LYS A 108 4.65 19.45 11.72
N LYS A 109 3.31 19.63 11.67
CA LYS A 109 2.59 20.57 12.53
C LYS A 109 2.76 20.24 14.02
N ASP A 110 2.81 18.95 14.34
CA ASP A 110 2.99 18.44 15.70
C ASP A 110 4.48 18.48 16.16
N GLY A 111 5.39 18.96 15.31
CA GLY A 111 6.81 19.03 15.61
C GLY A 111 7.50 17.67 15.76
N ILE A 112 6.96 16.65 15.09
CA ILE A 112 7.55 15.31 15.08
C ILE A 112 8.65 15.20 14.02
N ILE A 113 8.40 15.74 12.82
CA ILE A 113 9.33 15.67 11.69
C ILE A 113 9.57 17.04 11.07
N ASP A 114 10.69 17.15 10.36
CA ASP A 114 10.92 18.19 9.36
C ASP A 114 10.44 17.66 7.99
N LEU A 115 9.81 18.52 7.18
CA LEU A 115 9.21 18.13 5.91
C LEU A 115 9.63 19.09 4.80
N SER A 116 10.33 18.57 3.80
CA SER A 116 10.66 19.24 2.54
C SER A 116 9.75 18.73 1.42
N ILE A 117 9.13 19.65 0.68
CA ILE A 117 8.28 19.32 -0.47
C ILE A 117 8.97 19.80 -1.74
N VAL A 118 9.35 18.87 -2.60
CA VAL A 118 9.90 19.17 -3.94
C VAL A 118 8.74 19.39 -4.90
N TYR A 119 8.62 20.60 -5.41
CA TYR A 119 7.54 20.98 -6.31
C TYR A 119 7.82 20.54 -7.75
N ALA A 120 6.80 19.94 -8.35
CA ALA A 120 6.76 19.69 -9.79
C ALA A 120 6.66 21.00 -10.58
N ASP A 121 7.09 20.97 -11.83
CA ASP A 121 6.87 22.05 -12.78
C ASP A 121 5.41 22.08 -13.29
N LYS A 122 5.12 22.99 -14.22
CA LYS A 122 3.77 23.14 -14.81
C LYS A 122 3.32 21.94 -15.64
N GLN A 123 4.24 21.08 -16.07
CA GLN A 123 3.98 19.83 -16.78
C GLN A 123 3.84 18.63 -15.85
N GLY A 124 4.03 18.81 -14.54
CA GLY A 124 3.98 17.75 -13.54
C GLY A 124 5.31 16.98 -13.38
N TYR A 125 6.40 17.47 -13.95
CA TYR A 125 7.72 16.85 -13.83
C TYR A 125 8.39 17.26 -12.52
N VAL A 126 8.82 16.29 -11.75
CA VAL A 126 9.66 16.48 -10.55
C VAL A 126 11.11 16.25 -10.94
N ASN A 127 11.95 17.29 -10.81
CA ASN A 127 13.36 17.16 -11.12
C ASN A 127 14.09 16.34 -10.03
N PRO A 128 14.70 15.17 -10.38
CA PRO A 128 15.44 14.35 -9.42
C PRO A 128 16.58 15.09 -8.72
N GLN A 129 17.25 16.02 -9.40
CA GLN A 129 18.32 16.80 -8.80
C GLN A 129 17.83 17.64 -7.60
N LYS A 130 16.62 18.22 -7.69
CA LYS A 130 16.02 18.94 -6.56
C LYS A 130 15.69 18.05 -5.37
N VAL A 131 15.43 16.77 -5.61
CA VAL A 131 15.25 15.78 -4.53
C VAL A 131 16.59 15.55 -3.83
N CYS A 132 17.67 15.36 -4.60
CA CYS A 132 19.02 15.22 -4.03
C CYS A 132 19.47 16.45 -3.24
N GLU A 133 19.14 17.65 -3.70
CA GLU A 133 19.46 18.92 -3.03
C GLU A 133 18.66 19.13 -1.73
N ALA A 134 17.54 18.43 -1.56
CA ALA A 134 16.71 18.49 -0.36
C ALA A 134 17.16 17.51 0.74
N VAL A 135 18.10 16.60 0.45
CA VAL A 135 18.73 15.68 1.41
C VAL A 135 19.77 16.44 2.22
#